data_beb8d7d338080413622005461540a893
#
_entry.id   beb8d7d338080413622005461540a893
#
_cell.length_a   1.000
_cell.length_b   1.000
_cell.length_c   1.000
_cell.angle_alpha   90.00
_cell.angle_beta   90.00
_cell.angle_gamma   90.00
#
_symmetry.space_group_name_H-M   'P 1'
#
loop_
_entity.id
_entity.type
_entity.pdbx_description
1 polymer ?
#
loop_
_entity_poly.entity_id
_entity_poly.type
_entity_poly.pdbx_seq_one_letter_code
_entity_poly.pdbx_strand_id
1 'polypeptide(L)'
;MQPTFVLVHGAFANSFSFAPLQAELGLLGHRSVAVDLPGHGFQATFTRAYQSPQDPEGLATAPGSIKGITLADNVAHLIGILERAKRNGPVILVGHSRGGITITAAANARPDLIDRIVYVSAWCPVRLDVNDYYAEPEMAGVDPAAFASALVGNPAELGLLRVNFRTAKPDSLAAFKEAFFADGTDEQFLTFLNTFQPDENLDVGGSADRAQPATWGRVPKTYVRLVDDAGLPLALQDRLIREGNELTPDNPYDVRTLAGSHLKWLVDPAPAARALGELATLPAPSARA
;
A
#
# COMPACT_ATOMS: atom_id res chain seq x y z
N MET A 1 -19.94 7.47 -17.37
CA MET A 1 -19.90 7.82 -15.94
C MET A 1 -18.44 7.96 -15.53
N GLN A 2 -18.12 8.93 -14.67
CA GLN A 2 -16.77 9.06 -14.15
C GLN A 2 -16.43 7.89 -13.22
N PRO A 3 -15.20 7.36 -13.27
CA PRO A 3 -14.77 6.30 -12.39
C PRO A 3 -14.63 6.79 -10.93
N THR A 4 -14.68 5.84 -10.02
CA THR A 4 -14.34 6.05 -8.60
C THR A 4 -12.98 5.44 -8.33
N PHE A 5 -12.05 6.23 -7.79
CA PHE A 5 -10.78 5.73 -7.29
C PHE A 5 -11.01 5.09 -5.91
N VAL A 6 -10.67 3.82 -5.76
CA VAL A 6 -10.66 3.12 -4.48
C VAL A 6 -9.21 2.95 -4.06
N LEU A 7 -8.80 3.61 -2.97
CA LEU A 7 -7.41 3.75 -2.53
C LEU A 7 -7.13 2.82 -1.36
N VAL A 8 -6.17 1.92 -1.50
CA VAL A 8 -5.79 0.92 -0.50
C VAL A 8 -4.39 1.21 0.01
N HIS A 9 -4.28 1.42 1.31
CA HIS A 9 -3.06 1.85 1.99
C HIS A 9 -1.99 0.76 2.12
N GLY A 10 -0.75 1.18 2.38
CA GLY A 10 0.39 0.33 2.71
C GLY A 10 0.41 -0.10 4.18
N ALA A 11 1.51 -0.74 4.57
CA ALA A 11 1.72 -1.20 5.94
C ALA A 11 1.65 -0.04 6.95
N PHE A 12 1.06 -0.31 8.12
CA PHE A 12 0.91 0.63 9.23
C PHE A 12 0.13 1.91 8.92
N ALA A 13 -0.29 2.08 7.66
CA ALA A 13 -1.06 3.23 7.22
C ALA A 13 -2.57 2.99 7.37
N ASN A 14 -3.38 3.94 6.93
CA ASN A 14 -4.83 3.91 6.95
C ASN A 14 -5.38 4.94 5.95
N SER A 15 -6.70 5.10 5.89
CA SER A 15 -7.35 6.04 4.98
C SER A 15 -6.89 7.49 5.12
N PHE A 16 -6.46 7.92 6.32
CA PHE A 16 -5.99 9.29 6.56
C PHE A 16 -4.74 9.65 5.76
N SER A 17 -3.89 8.65 5.46
CA SER A 17 -2.69 8.85 4.64
C SER A 17 -3.00 9.40 3.25
N PHE A 18 -4.20 9.12 2.75
CA PHE A 18 -4.65 9.58 1.43
C PHE A 18 -5.41 10.91 1.46
N ALA A 19 -5.64 11.53 2.61
CA ALA A 19 -6.45 12.73 2.69
C ALA A 19 -5.98 13.87 1.76
N PRO A 20 -4.66 14.18 1.65
CA PRO A 20 -4.18 15.18 0.70
C PRO A 20 -4.44 14.77 -0.77
N LEU A 21 -4.22 13.49 -1.12
CA LEU A 21 -4.49 12.99 -2.46
C LEU A 21 -5.98 13.04 -2.81
N GLN A 22 -6.86 12.70 -1.86
CA GLN A 22 -8.31 12.78 -2.07
C GLN A 22 -8.77 14.21 -2.29
N ALA A 23 -8.17 15.18 -1.58
CA ALA A 23 -8.46 16.61 -1.79
C ALA A 23 -8.07 17.03 -3.21
N GLU A 24 -6.87 16.68 -3.69
CA GLU A 24 -6.42 17.01 -5.05
C GLU A 24 -7.27 16.31 -6.12
N LEU A 25 -7.60 15.02 -5.94
CA LEU A 25 -8.51 14.32 -6.86
C LEU A 25 -9.89 14.99 -6.89
N GLY A 26 -10.40 15.42 -5.73
CA GLY A 26 -11.67 16.14 -5.64
C GLY A 26 -11.63 17.49 -6.37
N LEU A 27 -10.53 18.26 -6.23
CA LEU A 27 -10.33 19.52 -6.96
C LEU A 27 -10.22 19.31 -8.48
N LEU A 28 -9.71 18.16 -8.92
CA LEU A 28 -9.71 17.75 -10.32
C LEU A 28 -11.06 17.19 -10.81
N GLY A 29 -12.07 17.13 -9.93
CA GLY A 29 -13.41 16.64 -10.23
C GLY A 29 -13.56 15.12 -10.18
N HIS A 30 -12.62 14.39 -9.59
CA HIS A 30 -12.65 12.94 -9.47
C HIS A 30 -13.24 12.48 -8.14
N ARG A 31 -14.00 11.36 -8.18
CA ARG A 31 -14.49 10.69 -6.97
C ARG A 31 -13.42 9.75 -6.42
N SER A 32 -13.24 9.74 -5.11
CA SER A 32 -12.32 8.81 -4.45
C SER A 32 -12.85 8.32 -3.12
N VAL A 33 -12.49 7.10 -2.75
CA VAL A 33 -12.75 6.47 -1.45
C VAL A 33 -11.43 5.87 -0.97
N ALA A 34 -10.94 6.31 0.17
CA ALA A 34 -9.83 5.65 0.84
C ALA A 34 -10.37 4.61 1.82
N VAL A 35 -9.78 3.42 1.79
CA VAL A 35 -10.23 2.26 2.56
C VAL A 35 -9.40 2.14 3.83
N ASP A 36 -10.05 1.92 4.97
CA ASP A 36 -9.39 1.32 6.13
C ASP A 36 -9.56 -0.20 6.03
N LEU A 37 -8.46 -0.92 5.90
CA LEU A 37 -8.48 -2.37 5.98
C LEU A 37 -8.83 -2.82 7.42
N PRO A 38 -9.34 -4.03 7.65
CA PRO A 38 -9.66 -4.54 8.98
C PRO A 38 -8.54 -4.30 9.99
N GLY A 39 -8.89 -3.76 11.15
CA GLY A 39 -7.92 -3.39 12.20
C GLY A 39 -7.14 -2.09 11.98
N HIS A 40 -7.43 -1.35 10.90
CA HIS A 40 -6.80 -0.07 10.57
C HIS A 40 -7.74 1.12 10.79
N GLY A 41 -7.18 2.32 10.79
CA GLY A 41 -7.92 3.58 10.95
C GLY A 41 -8.65 3.65 12.28
N PHE A 42 -9.95 3.91 12.25
CA PHE A 42 -10.76 3.96 13.47
C PHE A 42 -11.00 2.61 14.15
N GLN A 43 -10.63 1.49 13.49
CA GLN A 43 -10.67 0.16 14.08
C GLN A 43 -9.33 -0.24 14.73
N ALA A 44 -8.28 0.57 14.55
CA ALA A 44 -6.96 0.31 15.11
C ALA A 44 -6.97 0.44 16.64
N THR A 45 -6.17 -0.39 17.31
CA THR A 45 -5.95 -0.26 18.75
C THR A 45 -4.78 0.69 19.02
N PHE A 46 -5.11 1.83 19.64
CA PHE A 46 -4.12 2.71 20.23
C PHE A 46 -4.16 2.56 21.75
N THR A 47 -3.19 1.82 22.29
CA THR A 47 -3.14 1.56 23.72
C THR A 47 -2.73 2.81 24.50
N ARG A 48 -3.11 2.89 25.79
CA ARG A 48 -2.64 3.97 26.68
C ARG A 48 -1.11 4.00 26.79
N ALA A 49 -0.47 2.82 26.73
CA ALA A 49 0.98 2.68 26.75
C ALA A 49 1.69 3.37 25.57
N TYR A 50 1.00 3.59 24.45
CA TYR A 50 1.51 4.30 23.28
C TYR A 50 1.42 5.83 23.41
N GLN A 51 0.68 6.35 24.38
CA GLN A 51 0.58 7.80 24.62
C GLN A 51 1.78 8.31 25.45
N SER A 52 2.03 9.63 25.36
CA SER A 52 3.10 10.26 26.15
C SER A 52 2.63 10.53 27.59
N PRO A 53 3.44 10.25 28.62
CA PRO A 53 4.70 9.50 28.56
C PRO A 53 4.44 8.02 28.22
N GLN A 54 5.23 7.48 27.31
CA GLN A 54 5.07 6.08 26.89
C GLN A 54 5.42 5.10 28.00
N ASP A 55 4.71 3.98 28.05
CA ASP A 55 5.04 2.79 28.86
C ASP A 55 5.59 1.68 27.92
N PRO A 56 6.93 1.52 27.81
CA PRO A 56 7.53 0.56 26.89
C PRO A 56 7.17 -0.90 27.19
N GLU A 57 7.04 -1.27 28.47
CA GLU A 57 6.69 -2.64 28.89
C GLU A 57 5.22 -2.95 28.58
N GLY A 58 4.34 -2.02 28.92
CA GLY A 58 2.92 -2.11 28.59
C GLY A 58 2.69 -2.12 27.07
N LEU A 59 3.46 -1.34 26.31
CA LEU A 59 3.38 -1.34 24.85
C LEU A 59 3.85 -2.68 24.26
N ALA A 60 4.91 -3.28 24.82
CA ALA A 60 5.45 -4.55 24.34
C ALA A 60 4.51 -5.75 24.49
N THR A 61 3.53 -5.66 25.38
CA THR A 61 2.64 -6.76 25.75
C THR A 61 1.16 -6.50 25.47
N ALA A 62 0.79 -5.27 25.17
CA ALA A 62 -0.61 -4.90 24.94
C ALA A 62 -1.21 -5.67 23.75
N PRO A 63 -2.46 -6.14 23.86
CA PRO A 63 -3.15 -6.74 22.72
C PRO A 63 -3.41 -5.70 21.63
N GLY A 64 -3.50 -6.17 20.36
CA GLY A 64 -3.87 -5.33 19.22
C GLY A 64 -5.08 -5.90 18.48
N SER A 65 -5.92 -5.02 17.94
CA SER A 65 -7.14 -5.39 17.20
C SER A 65 -6.85 -6.14 15.89
N ILE A 66 -5.63 -6.02 15.38
CA ILE A 66 -5.22 -6.62 14.10
C ILE A 66 -4.76 -8.07 14.23
N LYS A 67 -4.63 -8.57 15.48
CA LYS A 67 -4.23 -9.96 15.74
C LYS A 67 -5.20 -10.95 15.09
N GLY A 68 -4.66 -11.85 14.28
CA GLY A 68 -5.42 -12.90 13.60
C GLY A 68 -6.17 -12.45 12.35
N ILE A 69 -6.09 -11.16 11.97
CA ILE A 69 -6.60 -10.69 10.68
C ILE A 69 -5.69 -11.22 9.58
N THR A 70 -6.30 -11.78 8.54
CA THR A 70 -5.64 -12.41 7.41
C THR A 70 -5.74 -11.57 6.13
N LEU A 71 -4.95 -11.92 5.11
CA LEU A 71 -5.11 -11.35 3.78
C LEU A 71 -6.52 -11.63 3.22
N ALA A 72 -7.09 -12.81 3.50
CA ALA A 72 -8.44 -13.16 3.08
C ALA A 72 -9.50 -12.22 3.69
N ASP A 73 -9.33 -11.82 4.96
CA ASP A 73 -10.22 -10.84 5.60
C ASP A 73 -10.12 -9.47 4.93
N ASN A 74 -8.89 -9.03 4.61
CA ASN A 74 -8.65 -7.78 3.88
C ASN A 74 -9.32 -7.81 2.51
N VAL A 75 -9.19 -8.91 1.78
CA VAL A 75 -9.79 -9.10 0.45
C VAL A 75 -11.31 -9.10 0.53
N ALA A 76 -11.90 -9.83 1.47
CA ALA A 76 -13.35 -9.89 1.65
C ALA A 76 -13.92 -8.50 1.98
N HIS A 77 -13.25 -7.74 2.86
CA HIS A 77 -13.64 -6.37 3.19
C HIS A 77 -13.57 -5.45 1.96
N LEU A 78 -12.45 -5.51 1.22
CA LEU A 78 -12.25 -4.69 0.01
C LEU A 78 -13.28 -5.01 -1.06
N ILE A 79 -13.62 -6.29 -1.30
CA ILE A 79 -14.65 -6.70 -2.26
C ILE A 79 -15.99 -6.05 -1.93
N GLY A 80 -16.40 -6.04 -0.65
CA GLY A 80 -17.63 -5.36 -0.23
C GLY A 80 -17.66 -3.85 -0.55
N ILE A 81 -16.49 -3.19 -0.50
CA ILE A 81 -16.36 -1.78 -0.89
C ILE A 81 -16.42 -1.63 -2.42
N LEU A 82 -15.71 -2.51 -3.15
CA LEU A 82 -15.71 -2.50 -4.62
C LEU A 82 -17.12 -2.72 -5.19
N GLU A 83 -17.91 -3.64 -4.63
CA GLU A 83 -19.31 -3.86 -5.02
C GLU A 83 -20.17 -2.60 -4.85
N ARG A 84 -19.95 -1.86 -3.76
CA ARG A 84 -20.66 -0.60 -3.52
C ARG A 84 -20.20 0.50 -4.48
N ALA A 85 -18.89 0.61 -4.71
CA ALA A 85 -18.31 1.59 -5.64
C ALA A 85 -18.78 1.32 -7.08
N LYS A 86 -18.81 0.05 -7.50
CA LYS A 86 -19.20 -0.38 -8.84
C LYS A 86 -20.64 -0.01 -9.21
N ARG A 87 -21.54 0.09 -8.24
CA ARG A 87 -22.94 0.57 -8.46
C ARG A 87 -22.98 2.02 -8.95
N ASN A 88 -21.92 2.80 -8.70
CA ASN A 88 -21.83 4.20 -9.09
C ASN A 88 -21.04 4.42 -10.39
N GLY A 89 -20.60 3.36 -11.05
CA GLY A 89 -19.84 3.42 -12.31
C GLY A 89 -18.51 2.66 -12.28
N PRO A 90 -17.61 2.93 -13.22
CA PRO A 90 -16.31 2.27 -13.29
C PRO A 90 -15.49 2.46 -12.01
N VAL A 91 -14.61 1.50 -11.72
CA VAL A 91 -13.73 1.49 -10.55
C VAL A 91 -12.28 1.43 -10.98
N ILE A 92 -11.47 2.38 -10.52
CA ILE A 92 -10.01 2.34 -10.59
C ILE A 92 -9.51 1.99 -9.19
N LEU A 93 -9.00 0.77 -9.05
CA LEU A 93 -8.48 0.26 -7.78
C LEU A 93 -7.00 0.60 -7.66
N VAL A 94 -6.62 1.38 -6.65
CA VAL A 94 -5.25 1.85 -6.44
C VAL A 94 -4.70 1.26 -5.15
N GLY A 95 -3.55 0.61 -5.22
CA GLY A 95 -2.83 0.12 -4.04
C GLY A 95 -1.46 0.75 -3.92
N HIS A 96 -1.09 1.13 -2.71
CA HIS A 96 0.22 1.63 -2.37
C HIS A 96 0.97 0.59 -1.53
N SER A 97 2.26 0.39 -1.82
CA SER A 97 3.14 -0.44 -0.97
C SER A 97 2.53 -1.84 -0.72
N ARG A 98 2.41 -2.25 0.54
CA ARG A 98 1.76 -3.51 0.96
C ARG A 98 0.31 -3.64 0.47
N GLY A 99 -0.42 -2.54 0.27
CA GLY A 99 -1.77 -2.54 -0.29
C GLY A 99 -1.86 -3.23 -1.66
N GLY A 100 -0.75 -3.28 -2.40
CA GLY A 100 -0.64 -3.99 -3.66
C GLY A 100 -0.93 -5.49 -3.55
N ILE A 101 -0.60 -6.13 -2.43
CA ILE A 101 -0.91 -7.55 -2.16
C ILE A 101 -2.42 -7.73 -2.12
N THR A 102 -3.10 -6.90 -1.33
CA THR A 102 -4.56 -6.97 -1.16
C THR A 102 -5.30 -6.72 -2.47
N ILE A 103 -4.87 -5.72 -3.26
CA ILE A 103 -5.53 -5.44 -4.55
C ILE A 103 -5.27 -6.53 -5.60
N THR A 104 -4.09 -7.18 -5.57
CA THR A 104 -3.77 -8.33 -6.44
C THR A 104 -4.71 -9.50 -6.12
N ALA A 105 -4.83 -9.87 -4.85
CA ALA A 105 -5.71 -10.95 -4.42
C ALA A 105 -7.20 -10.62 -4.68
N ALA A 106 -7.61 -9.36 -4.49
CA ALA A 106 -8.98 -8.93 -4.83
C ALA A 106 -9.25 -9.02 -6.34
N ALA A 107 -8.27 -8.67 -7.20
CA ALA A 107 -8.40 -8.80 -8.64
C ALA A 107 -8.40 -10.27 -9.11
N ASN A 108 -7.71 -11.18 -8.39
CA ASN A 108 -7.85 -12.61 -8.61
C ASN A 108 -9.27 -13.10 -8.30
N ALA A 109 -9.84 -12.66 -7.18
CA ALA A 109 -11.15 -13.11 -6.72
C ALA A 109 -12.32 -12.49 -7.51
N ARG A 110 -12.28 -11.20 -7.82
CA ARG A 110 -13.37 -10.45 -8.44
C ARG A 110 -12.87 -9.44 -9.48
N PRO A 111 -12.28 -9.92 -10.61
CA PRO A 111 -11.81 -9.04 -11.68
C PRO A 111 -12.93 -8.22 -12.32
N ASP A 112 -14.18 -8.71 -12.27
CA ASP A 112 -15.38 -8.07 -12.79
C ASP A 112 -15.74 -6.74 -12.11
N LEU A 113 -15.25 -6.52 -10.89
CA LEU A 113 -15.49 -5.28 -10.14
C LEU A 113 -14.50 -4.17 -10.47
N ILE A 114 -13.43 -4.46 -11.20
CA ILE A 114 -12.27 -3.58 -11.37
C ILE A 114 -12.08 -3.25 -12.84
N ASP A 115 -12.23 -1.97 -13.21
CA ASP A 115 -12.02 -1.53 -14.60
C ASP A 115 -10.56 -1.20 -14.90
N ARG A 116 -9.78 -0.86 -13.87
CA ARG A 116 -8.33 -0.70 -13.91
C ARG A 116 -7.73 -0.92 -12.53
N ILE A 117 -6.58 -1.60 -12.47
CA ILE A 117 -5.79 -1.75 -11.25
C ILE A 117 -4.52 -0.90 -11.36
N VAL A 118 -4.18 -0.18 -10.31
CA VAL A 118 -3.03 0.73 -10.26
C VAL A 118 -2.16 0.41 -9.05
N TYR A 119 -0.90 0.16 -9.30
CA TYR A 119 0.12 -0.04 -8.28
C TYR A 119 0.95 1.22 -8.17
N VAL A 120 1.02 1.84 -7.00
CA VAL A 120 1.91 3.00 -6.75
C VAL A 120 3.03 2.53 -5.84
N SER A 121 4.21 2.30 -6.40
CA SER A 121 5.32 1.67 -5.68
C SER A 121 4.84 0.57 -4.74
N ALA A 122 4.20 -0.45 -5.31
CA ALA A 122 3.43 -1.42 -4.55
C ALA A 122 3.78 -2.86 -4.93
N TRP A 123 3.63 -3.75 -3.97
CA TRP A 123 3.83 -5.17 -4.16
C TRP A 123 2.80 -5.75 -5.14
N CYS A 124 3.28 -6.43 -6.17
CA CYS A 124 2.48 -7.29 -7.03
C CYS A 124 3.21 -8.62 -7.15
N PRO A 125 3.01 -9.56 -6.21
CA PRO A 125 3.70 -10.84 -6.27
C PRO A 125 3.27 -11.63 -7.52
N VAL A 126 4.25 -12.06 -8.31
CA VAL A 126 4.03 -12.80 -9.56
C VAL A 126 4.72 -14.17 -9.50
N ARG A 127 6.05 -14.19 -9.45
CA ARG A 127 6.84 -15.44 -9.47
C ARG A 127 7.15 -15.96 -8.08
N LEU A 128 7.38 -15.05 -7.13
CA LEU A 128 7.76 -15.34 -5.75
C LEU A 128 6.67 -14.86 -4.78
N ASP A 129 6.69 -15.37 -3.57
CA ASP A 129 5.93 -14.79 -2.47
C ASP A 129 6.63 -13.52 -1.97
N VAL A 130 5.91 -12.65 -1.29
CA VAL A 130 6.47 -11.36 -0.82
C VAL A 130 7.71 -11.57 0.05
N ASN A 131 7.66 -12.57 0.94
CA ASN A 131 8.80 -12.87 1.81
C ASN A 131 10.05 -13.35 1.05
N ASP A 132 9.86 -14.04 -0.08
CA ASP A 132 10.98 -14.52 -0.90
C ASP A 132 11.61 -13.35 -1.68
N TYR A 133 10.81 -12.38 -2.13
CA TYR A 133 11.36 -11.15 -2.76
C TYR A 133 12.28 -10.36 -1.84
N TYR A 134 12.06 -10.38 -0.51
CA TYR A 134 12.97 -9.70 0.44
C TYR A 134 14.38 -10.27 0.45
N ALA A 135 14.57 -11.54 0.03
CA ALA A 135 15.88 -12.17 -0.08
C ALA A 135 16.59 -11.91 -1.43
N GLU A 136 15.91 -11.26 -2.37
CA GLU A 136 16.43 -11.06 -3.72
C GLU A 136 17.40 -9.86 -3.82
N PRO A 137 18.33 -9.87 -4.81
CA PRO A 137 19.34 -8.83 -4.96
C PRO A 137 18.78 -7.41 -5.08
N GLU A 138 17.59 -7.26 -5.66
CA GLU A 138 16.92 -5.97 -5.81
C GLU A 138 16.59 -5.31 -4.48
N MET A 139 16.54 -6.08 -3.38
CA MET A 139 16.28 -5.60 -2.02
C MET A 139 17.58 -5.39 -1.20
N ALA A 140 18.74 -5.67 -1.75
CA ALA A 140 20.02 -5.61 -1.00
C ALA A 140 20.36 -4.21 -0.44
N GLY A 141 19.78 -3.15 -1.00
CA GLY A 141 19.97 -1.77 -0.51
C GLY A 141 18.97 -1.33 0.56
N VAL A 142 17.99 -2.16 0.89
CA VAL A 142 17.00 -1.82 1.92
C VAL A 142 17.57 -2.11 3.29
N ASP A 143 17.66 -1.08 4.14
CA ASP A 143 18.14 -1.25 5.51
C ASP A 143 17.04 -1.87 6.39
N PRO A 144 17.18 -3.14 6.81
CA PRO A 144 16.21 -3.75 7.72
C PRO A 144 16.21 -3.11 9.11
N ALA A 145 17.27 -2.37 9.48
CA ALA A 145 17.37 -1.70 10.76
C ALA A 145 16.37 -0.54 10.89
N ALA A 146 15.88 0.02 9.78
CA ALA A 146 14.87 1.08 9.80
C ALA A 146 13.64 0.69 10.63
N PHE A 147 13.13 -0.52 10.45
CA PHE A 147 12.03 -1.04 11.28
C PHE A 147 12.52 -1.71 12.56
N ALA A 148 13.63 -2.46 12.52
CA ALA A 148 14.11 -3.26 13.65
C ALA A 148 14.37 -2.40 14.90
N SER A 149 14.92 -1.19 14.73
CA SER A 149 15.23 -0.27 15.83
C SER A 149 14.01 0.25 16.60
N ALA A 150 12.84 0.19 15.97
CA ALA A 150 11.57 0.67 16.54
C ALA A 150 10.53 -0.46 16.73
N LEU A 151 10.91 -1.72 16.48
CA LEU A 151 10.09 -2.87 16.80
C LEU A 151 9.86 -2.97 18.31
N VAL A 152 8.64 -3.32 18.69
CA VAL A 152 8.22 -3.44 20.08
C VAL A 152 7.51 -4.79 20.30
N GLY A 153 7.97 -5.49 21.33
CA GLY A 153 7.46 -6.82 21.68
C GLY A 153 7.94 -7.92 20.73
N ASN A 154 7.47 -9.13 20.98
CA ASN A 154 7.78 -10.29 20.14
C ASN A 154 6.62 -10.57 19.18
N PRO A 155 6.80 -10.45 17.85
CA PRO A 155 5.71 -10.67 16.90
C PRO A 155 5.07 -12.06 16.99
N ALA A 156 5.83 -13.10 17.31
CA ALA A 156 5.30 -14.46 17.46
C ALA A 156 4.35 -14.59 18.65
N GLU A 157 4.61 -13.88 19.74
CA GLU A 157 3.77 -13.86 20.95
C GLU A 157 2.56 -12.94 20.77
N LEU A 158 2.80 -11.75 20.21
CA LEU A 158 1.75 -10.77 19.95
C LEU A 158 0.77 -11.26 18.88
N GLY A 159 1.25 -12.01 17.88
CA GLY A 159 0.49 -12.38 16.68
C GLY A 159 0.26 -11.19 15.74
N LEU A 160 1.13 -10.17 15.81
CA LEU A 160 1.12 -8.96 15.00
C LEU A 160 2.53 -8.35 14.98
N LEU A 161 2.80 -7.48 14.03
CA LEU A 161 4.00 -6.67 13.99
C LEU A 161 3.70 -5.31 14.62
N ARG A 162 4.49 -4.90 15.62
CA ARG A 162 4.33 -3.61 16.29
C ARG A 162 5.55 -2.74 16.14
N VAL A 163 5.34 -1.50 15.70
CA VAL A 163 6.37 -0.49 15.52
C VAL A 163 6.02 0.76 16.33
N ASN A 164 7.00 1.30 17.04
CA ASN A 164 6.82 2.56 17.76
C ASN A 164 7.14 3.76 16.86
N PHE A 165 6.18 4.24 16.09
CA PHE A 165 6.31 5.44 15.26
C PHE A 165 6.34 6.75 16.06
N ARG A 166 6.03 6.71 17.35
CA ARG A 166 6.12 7.85 18.28
C ARG A 166 7.41 7.85 19.10
N THR A 167 8.43 7.12 18.64
CA THR A 167 9.75 7.16 19.26
C THR A 167 10.40 8.52 19.04
N ALA A 168 11.16 8.99 20.05
CA ALA A 168 12.03 10.15 19.94
C ALA A 168 13.50 9.76 19.75
N LYS A 169 13.81 8.47 19.50
CA LYS A 169 15.17 8.01 19.27
C LYS A 169 15.70 8.55 17.93
N PRO A 170 16.78 9.37 17.91
CA PRO A 170 17.26 10.00 16.69
C PRO A 170 17.60 8.99 15.58
N ASP A 171 18.27 7.89 15.93
CA ASP A 171 18.69 6.88 14.96
C ASP A 171 17.49 6.18 14.29
N SER A 172 16.42 5.91 15.05
CA SER A 172 15.20 5.32 14.49
C SER A 172 14.49 6.30 13.56
N LEU A 173 14.41 7.58 13.94
CA LEU A 173 13.79 8.61 13.11
C LEU A 173 14.59 8.84 11.83
N ALA A 174 15.92 8.88 11.91
CA ALA A 174 16.79 9.02 10.75
C ALA A 174 16.62 7.83 9.78
N ALA A 175 16.64 6.61 10.30
CA ALA A 175 16.47 5.40 9.49
C ALA A 175 15.09 5.33 8.81
N PHE A 176 14.01 5.69 9.52
CA PHE A 176 12.67 5.77 8.89
C PHE A 176 12.60 6.84 7.81
N LYS A 177 13.17 8.02 8.07
CA LYS A 177 13.17 9.11 7.09
C LYS A 177 13.95 8.73 5.86
N GLU A 178 15.15 8.18 6.00
CA GLU A 178 16.00 7.73 4.89
C GLU A 178 15.29 6.66 4.05
N ALA A 179 14.68 5.66 4.68
CA ALA A 179 14.02 4.58 3.98
C ALA A 179 12.73 5.00 3.25
N PHE A 180 11.94 5.92 3.82
CA PHE A 180 10.59 6.14 3.33
C PHE A 180 10.23 7.58 2.98
N PHE A 181 11.05 8.57 3.38
CA PHE A 181 10.72 9.98 3.26
C PHE A 181 11.95 10.87 2.99
N ALA A 182 12.97 10.34 2.29
CA ALA A 182 14.28 10.96 2.13
C ALA A 182 14.24 12.38 1.52
N ASP A 183 13.31 12.66 0.63
CA ASP A 183 13.12 13.91 -0.09
C ASP A 183 12.20 14.93 0.62
N GLY A 184 11.72 14.62 1.82
CA GLY A 184 10.87 15.51 2.62
C GLY A 184 11.63 16.25 3.71
N THR A 185 11.03 17.33 4.26
CA THR A 185 11.55 18.01 5.44
C THR A 185 11.31 17.20 6.72
N ASP A 186 12.03 17.50 7.80
CA ASP A 186 11.83 16.83 9.08
C ASP A 186 10.42 17.08 9.64
N GLU A 187 9.91 18.29 9.46
CA GLU A 187 8.57 18.67 9.90
C GLU A 187 7.49 17.89 9.16
N GLN A 188 7.62 17.77 7.83
CA GLN A 188 6.71 16.96 7.01
C GLN A 188 6.75 15.50 7.43
N PHE A 189 7.94 14.94 7.62
CA PHE A 189 8.14 13.57 8.06
C PHE A 189 7.51 13.31 9.43
N LEU A 190 7.81 14.13 10.44
CA LEU A 190 7.24 13.97 11.78
C LEU A 190 5.72 14.12 11.78
N THR A 191 5.19 15.05 10.97
CA THR A 191 3.74 15.20 10.79
C THR A 191 3.14 13.93 10.20
N PHE A 192 3.76 13.37 9.16
CA PHE A 192 3.28 12.16 8.49
C PHE A 192 3.33 10.93 9.42
N LEU A 193 4.38 10.77 10.23
CA LEU A 193 4.50 9.67 11.21
C LEU A 193 3.31 9.63 12.19
N ASN A 194 2.69 10.77 12.51
CA ASN A 194 1.51 10.80 13.39
C ASN A 194 0.25 10.22 12.72
N THR A 195 0.26 9.98 11.41
CA THR A 195 -0.84 9.30 10.71
C THR A 195 -0.72 7.77 10.78
N PHE A 196 0.44 7.25 11.14
CA PHE A 196 0.68 5.81 11.26
C PHE A 196 0.13 5.23 12.55
N GLN A 197 -0.35 4.02 12.44
CA GLN A 197 -0.74 3.19 13.57
C GLN A 197 0.37 2.19 13.93
N PRO A 198 0.45 1.75 15.20
CA PRO A 198 1.58 0.93 15.64
C PRO A 198 1.55 -0.51 15.11
N ASP A 199 0.39 -1.05 14.83
CA ASP A 199 0.20 -2.48 14.60
C ASP A 199 -0.09 -2.81 13.13
N GLU A 200 0.52 -3.91 12.64
CA GLU A 200 0.27 -4.50 11.32
C GLU A 200 0.11 -6.02 11.43
N ASN A 201 -0.73 -6.62 10.58
CA ASN A 201 -0.87 -8.07 10.55
C ASN A 201 0.37 -8.73 9.93
N LEU A 202 0.60 -10.02 10.26
CA LEU A 202 1.75 -10.77 9.78
C LEU A 202 1.51 -11.42 8.40
N ASP A 203 0.24 -11.54 7.99
CA ASP A 203 -0.11 -12.27 6.78
C ASP A 203 0.11 -11.40 5.53
N VAL A 204 1.02 -11.84 4.69
CA VAL A 204 1.33 -11.25 3.37
C VAL A 204 0.87 -12.13 2.21
N GLY A 205 0.07 -13.15 2.52
CA GLY A 205 -0.37 -14.15 1.55
C GLY A 205 0.72 -15.16 1.18
N GLY A 206 0.38 -16.02 0.27
CA GLY A 206 1.27 -17.07 -0.25
C GLY A 206 1.11 -17.25 -1.75
N SER A 207 1.56 -18.39 -2.24
CA SER A 207 1.57 -18.69 -3.68
C SER A 207 0.18 -18.64 -4.36
N ALA A 208 -0.88 -18.92 -3.61
CA ALA A 208 -2.26 -18.81 -4.12
C ALA A 208 -2.71 -17.37 -4.37
N ASP A 209 -2.08 -16.40 -3.70
CA ASP A 209 -2.43 -14.98 -3.75
C ASP A 209 -1.64 -14.20 -4.81
N ARG A 210 -0.68 -14.85 -5.47
CA ARG A 210 0.09 -14.27 -6.57
C ARG A 210 -0.82 -13.91 -7.74
N ALA A 211 -0.38 -12.97 -8.57
CA ALA A 211 -1.08 -12.56 -9.78
C ALA A 211 -1.39 -13.75 -10.70
N GLN A 212 -2.66 -13.93 -11.07
CA GLN A 212 -3.13 -15.02 -11.90
C GLN A 212 -3.50 -14.51 -13.30
N PRO A 213 -3.02 -15.16 -14.38
CA PRO A 213 -3.27 -14.67 -15.74
C PRO A 213 -4.75 -14.71 -16.14
N ALA A 214 -5.51 -15.70 -15.63
CA ALA A 214 -6.90 -15.90 -15.98
C ALA A 214 -7.88 -14.88 -15.33
N THR A 215 -7.46 -14.19 -14.29
CA THR A 215 -8.28 -13.24 -13.50
C THR A 215 -7.63 -11.87 -13.44
N TRP A 216 -6.65 -11.67 -12.57
CA TRP A 216 -5.87 -10.43 -12.49
C TRP A 216 -5.32 -10.00 -13.87
N GLY A 217 -4.85 -10.97 -14.65
CA GLY A 217 -4.29 -10.73 -15.96
C GLY A 217 -5.24 -10.10 -16.97
N ARG A 218 -6.55 -10.20 -16.77
CA ARG A 218 -7.56 -9.59 -17.64
C ARG A 218 -7.83 -8.12 -17.32
N VAL A 219 -7.50 -7.68 -16.12
CA VAL A 219 -7.73 -6.31 -15.69
C VAL A 219 -6.66 -5.40 -16.29
N PRO A 220 -7.04 -4.29 -16.96
CA PRO A 220 -6.09 -3.26 -17.38
C PRO A 220 -5.29 -2.77 -16.19
N LYS A 221 -4.00 -2.64 -16.36
CA LYS A 221 -3.13 -2.34 -15.23
C LYS A 221 -2.15 -1.20 -15.50
N THR A 222 -1.89 -0.43 -14.47
CA THR A 222 -0.89 0.65 -14.47
C THR A 222 0.06 0.44 -13.30
N TYR A 223 1.35 0.67 -13.52
CA TYR A 223 2.33 0.74 -12.44
C TYR A 223 2.92 2.15 -12.40
N VAL A 224 2.75 2.83 -11.29
CA VAL A 224 3.35 4.13 -11.02
C VAL A 224 4.61 3.91 -10.20
N ARG A 225 5.76 4.07 -10.85
CA ARG A 225 7.07 3.94 -10.21
C ARG A 225 7.42 5.20 -9.44
N LEU A 226 8.02 5.03 -8.27
CA LEU A 226 8.66 6.10 -7.50
C LEU A 226 10.17 5.92 -7.60
N VAL A 227 10.87 6.84 -8.23
CA VAL A 227 12.28 6.63 -8.61
C VAL A 227 13.26 6.76 -7.44
N ASP A 228 12.87 7.48 -6.40
CA ASP A 228 13.70 7.74 -5.21
C ASP A 228 13.24 6.89 -4.01
N ASP A 229 12.48 5.84 -4.28
CA ASP A 229 11.96 4.94 -3.25
C ASP A 229 13.05 3.98 -2.76
N ALA A 230 13.48 4.16 -1.51
CA ALA A 230 14.42 3.26 -0.85
C ALA A 230 13.73 2.13 -0.07
N GLY A 231 12.42 2.23 0.21
CA GLY A 231 11.65 1.19 0.89
C GLY A 231 11.19 0.07 -0.04
N LEU A 232 10.84 0.42 -1.29
CA LEU A 232 10.58 -0.52 -2.39
C LEU A 232 11.43 -0.10 -3.60
N PRO A 233 12.70 -0.52 -3.68
CA PRO A 233 13.66 0.00 -4.64
C PRO A 233 13.18 -0.08 -6.09
N LEU A 234 13.57 0.90 -6.90
CA LEU A 234 13.19 0.97 -8.32
C LEU A 234 13.52 -0.33 -9.07
N ALA A 235 14.64 -0.97 -8.74
CA ALA A 235 15.04 -2.25 -9.33
C ALA A 235 14.00 -3.36 -9.08
N LEU A 236 13.42 -3.41 -7.87
CA LEU A 236 12.34 -4.35 -7.57
C LEU A 236 11.04 -3.95 -8.25
N GLN A 237 10.69 -2.66 -8.27
CA GLN A 237 9.51 -2.19 -9.01
C GLN A 237 9.59 -2.60 -10.48
N ASP A 238 10.75 -2.40 -11.13
CA ASP A 238 10.98 -2.79 -12.52
C ASP A 238 10.94 -4.32 -12.73
N ARG A 239 11.39 -5.09 -11.74
CA ARG A 239 11.25 -6.55 -11.77
C ARG A 239 9.79 -7.00 -11.71
N LEU A 240 9.01 -6.46 -10.79
CA LEU A 240 7.57 -6.77 -10.66
C LEU A 240 6.81 -6.43 -11.94
N ILE A 241 7.12 -5.28 -12.56
CA ILE A 241 6.56 -4.89 -13.86
C ILE A 241 6.93 -5.90 -14.94
N ARG A 242 8.21 -6.26 -15.06
CA ARG A 242 8.69 -7.23 -16.04
C ARG A 242 8.01 -8.58 -15.88
N GLU A 243 7.97 -9.11 -14.65
CA GLU A 243 7.33 -10.39 -14.35
C GLU A 243 5.82 -10.37 -14.67
N GLY A 244 5.13 -9.28 -14.36
CA GLY A 244 3.72 -9.11 -14.71
C GLY A 244 3.48 -9.03 -16.21
N ASN A 245 4.35 -8.36 -16.96
CA ASN A 245 4.28 -8.28 -18.42
C ASN A 245 4.55 -9.64 -19.07
N GLU A 246 5.50 -10.41 -18.53
CA GLU A 246 5.80 -11.77 -19.00
C GLU A 246 4.64 -12.74 -18.71
N LEU A 247 3.95 -12.55 -17.56
CA LEU A 247 2.78 -13.35 -17.22
C LEU A 247 1.59 -13.06 -18.13
N THR A 248 1.44 -11.81 -18.57
CA THR A 248 0.28 -11.35 -19.38
C THR A 248 0.75 -10.46 -20.53
N PRO A 249 1.42 -11.00 -21.55
CA PRO A 249 2.02 -10.23 -22.64
C PRO A 249 0.99 -9.46 -23.49
N ASP A 250 -0.24 -9.96 -23.57
CA ASP A 250 -1.33 -9.31 -24.31
C ASP A 250 -2.00 -8.16 -23.52
N ASN A 251 -1.68 -8.01 -22.25
CA ASN A 251 -2.18 -6.94 -21.38
C ASN A 251 -1.05 -6.45 -20.45
N PRO A 252 0.01 -5.83 -21.00
CA PRO A 252 1.13 -5.33 -20.21
C PRO A 252 0.74 -4.13 -19.34
N TYR A 253 1.60 -3.77 -18.38
CA TYR A 253 1.45 -2.55 -17.63
C TYR A 253 1.57 -1.30 -18.51
N ASP A 254 0.66 -0.34 -18.32
CA ASP A 254 0.92 1.08 -18.57
C ASP A 254 1.84 1.58 -17.45
N VAL A 255 3.08 1.95 -17.78
CA VAL A 255 4.07 2.36 -16.78
C VAL A 255 4.14 3.87 -16.74
N ARG A 256 3.95 4.43 -15.54
CA ARG A 256 4.13 5.84 -15.20
C ARG A 256 5.29 5.99 -14.25
N THR A 257 5.93 7.15 -14.25
CA THR A 257 7.08 7.43 -13.36
C THR A 257 6.88 8.76 -12.69
N LEU A 258 7.03 8.78 -11.37
CA LEU A 258 7.03 9.99 -10.56
C LEU A 258 8.36 10.07 -9.80
N ALA A 259 8.86 11.29 -9.63
CA ALA A 259 9.91 11.57 -8.68
C ALA A 259 9.36 11.47 -7.25
N GLY A 260 10.20 11.08 -6.32
CA GLY A 260 9.90 11.06 -4.90
C GLY A 260 10.13 9.72 -4.23
N SER A 261 10.26 9.79 -2.90
CA SER A 261 10.40 8.65 -2.00
C SER A 261 9.06 7.95 -1.75
N HIS A 262 9.12 6.84 -1.01
CA HIS A 262 7.98 5.94 -0.76
C HIS A 262 6.70 6.62 -0.27
N LEU A 263 6.83 7.63 0.61
CA LEU A 263 5.68 8.28 1.27
C LEU A 263 5.49 9.75 0.90
N LYS A 264 6.52 10.42 0.33
CA LYS A 264 6.48 11.86 0.05
C LYS A 264 5.34 12.25 -0.90
N TRP A 265 5.03 11.42 -1.86
CA TRP A 265 3.94 11.64 -2.82
C TRP A 265 2.55 11.72 -2.17
N LEU A 266 2.38 11.20 -0.96
CA LEU A 266 1.13 11.32 -0.19
C LEU A 266 0.99 12.70 0.47
N VAL A 267 2.11 13.37 0.74
CA VAL A 267 2.15 14.71 1.35
C VAL A 267 2.09 15.80 0.27
N ASP A 268 2.78 15.58 -0.86
CA ASP A 268 2.75 16.47 -2.03
C ASP A 268 2.06 15.76 -3.21
N PRO A 269 0.75 15.56 -3.15
CA PRO A 269 0.04 14.63 -4.02
C PRO A 269 -0.26 15.14 -5.43
N ALA A 270 -0.05 16.42 -5.72
CA ALA A 270 -0.50 17.03 -6.98
C ALA A 270 0.04 16.33 -8.25
N PRO A 271 1.32 15.88 -8.33
CA PRO A 271 1.79 15.09 -9.47
C PRO A 271 1.08 13.74 -9.60
N ALA A 272 0.89 13.04 -8.48
CA ALA A 272 0.20 11.75 -8.45
C ALA A 272 -1.29 11.88 -8.78
N ALA A 273 -1.97 12.91 -8.27
CA ALA A 273 -3.36 13.19 -8.57
C ALA A 273 -3.58 13.45 -10.07
N ARG A 274 -2.67 14.20 -10.73
CA ARG A 274 -2.72 14.39 -12.18
C ARG A 274 -2.51 13.08 -12.93
N ALA A 275 -1.48 12.31 -12.56
CA ALA A 275 -1.19 11.03 -13.21
C ALA A 275 -2.34 10.03 -13.08
N LEU A 276 -2.98 9.96 -11.90
CA LEU A 276 -4.17 9.14 -11.68
C LEU A 276 -5.38 9.69 -12.45
N GLY A 277 -5.59 11.02 -12.44
CA GLY A 277 -6.70 11.67 -13.15
C GLY A 277 -6.69 11.40 -14.66
N GLU A 278 -5.51 11.34 -15.28
CA GLU A 278 -5.37 10.95 -16.68
C GLU A 278 -5.91 9.54 -16.95
N LEU A 279 -5.76 8.61 -16.00
CA LEU A 279 -6.26 7.24 -16.13
C LEU A 279 -7.79 7.17 -16.17
N ALA A 280 -8.46 8.16 -15.57
CA ALA A 280 -9.93 8.26 -15.58
C ALA A 280 -10.51 8.54 -16.97
N THR A 281 -9.70 9.07 -17.88
CA THR A 281 -10.09 9.43 -19.24
C THR A 281 -9.71 8.38 -20.28
N LEU A 282 -8.90 7.39 -19.90
CA LEU A 282 -8.52 6.32 -20.81
C LEU A 282 -9.76 5.47 -21.16
N PRO A 283 -9.94 5.12 -22.43
CA PRO A 283 -11.02 4.22 -22.80
C PRO A 283 -10.90 2.89 -22.03
N ALA A 284 -12.05 2.39 -21.56
CA ALA A 284 -12.06 1.01 -21.12
C ALA A 284 -11.55 0.15 -22.28
N PRO A 285 -10.63 -0.82 -22.02
CA PRO A 285 -10.20 -1.71 -23.10
C PRO A 285 -11.45 -2.32 -23.70
N SER A 286 -11.55 -2.26 -25.04
CA SER A 286 -12.60 -2.96 -25.74
C SER A 286 -12.56 -4.43 -25.30
N ALA A 287 -13.67 -4.92 -24.77
CA ALA A 287 -13.82 -6.35 -24.51
C ALA A 287 -13.45 -7.06 -25.83
N ARG A 288 -12.26 -7.66 -25.88
CA ARG A 288 -11.93 -8.54 -26.99
C ARG A 288 -12.81 -9.77 -26.81
N ALA A 289 -13.65 -9.97 -27.79
CA ALA A 289 -14.60 -11.08 -27.88
C ALA A 289 -13.86 -12.44 -27.84
#